data_9ee0669be30301569bb0847e4db25df6
#
_entry.id   9ee0669be30301569bb0847e4db25df6
#
_cell.length_a   1.000
_cell.length_b   1.000
_cell.length_c   1.000
_cell.angle_alpha   90.00
_cell.angle_beta   90.00
_cell.angle_gamma   90.00
#
_symmetry.space_group_name_H-M   'P 1'
#
loop_
_entity.id
_entity.type
_entity.pdbx_description
1 polymer ?
#
loop_
_entity_poly.entity_id
_entity_poly.type
_entity_poly.pdbx_seq_one_letter_code
_entity_poly.pdbx_strand_id
1 'polypeptide(L)'
;FLQNYIEAEGMQTGRKGNNVWCLSPMFDLKKPTILLNSHIDTVKPVNGWRKDPFTPREENGKLYGLGSNDAGASVVSLLQVFLQLCRTSQNYNLIYLASCEEEVSGKEGIESVLPGLPPVSFAIVGEPTEMQPAIAEKGLMVLDVTATGKAGHAARDEGDNAIYKVLNDIAWFRDYRFEKESPLLGPVKMSVTVINAGTQHNVVPDKCTFVVDIRSNELYSNEDLFAEIRKHI
;
A
#
# COMPACT_ATOMS: atom_id res chain seq x y z
N PHE A 1 7.36 -15.83 16.33
CA PHE A 1 6.60 -15.50 17.52
C PHE A 1 5.10 -15.73 17.31
N LEU A 2 4.44 -15.03 16.36
CA LEU A 2 3.00 -15.10 16.11
C LEU A 2 2.51 -16.55 15.86
N GLN A 3 3.20 -17.29 15.01
CA GLN A 3 2.89 -18.69 14.73
C GLN A 3 2.86 -19.53 16.02
N ASN A 4 3.92 -19.45 16.83
CA ASN A 4 4.01 -20.20 18.08
C ASN A 4 2.90 -19.82 19.09
N TYR A 5 2.50 -18.54 19.10
CA TYR A 5 1.39 -18.08 19.92
C TYR A 5 0.07 -18.73 19.49
N ILE A 6 -0.23 -18.71 18.18
CA ILE A 6 -1.45 -19.32 17.62
C ILE A 6 -1.49 -20.84 17.88
N GLU A 7 -0.35 -21.51 17.72
CA GLU A 7 -0.23 -22.96 18.00
C GLU A 7 -0.40 -23.29 19.49
N ALA A 8 0.08 -22.41 20.38
CA ALA A 8 -0.14 -22.55 21.83
C ALA A 8 -1.62 -22.38 22.23
N GLU A 9 -2.42 -21.64 21.45
CA GLU A 9 -3.87 -21.54 21.60
C GLU A 9 -4.61 -22.76 21.00
N GLY A 10 -3.88 -23.80 20.55
CA GLY A 10 -4.44 -25.05 20.03
C GLY A 10 -4.85 -25.00 18.55
N MET A 11 -4.45 -23.99 17.81
CA MET A 11 -4.79 -23.84 16.39
C MET A 11 -3.68 -24.40 15.51
N GLN A 12 -4.06 -25.04 14.39
CA GLN A 12 -3.09 -25.42 13.36
C GLN A 12 -2.79 -24.24 12.45
N THR A 13 -1.51 -23.96 12.23
CA THR A 13 -1.06 -22.87 11.38
C THR A 13 -0.53 -23.37 10.04
N GLY A 14 -0.72 -22.55 9.00
CA GLY A 14 0.02 -22.60 7.75
C GLY A 14 0.98 -21.43 7.67
N ARG A 15 2.07 -21.60 6.89
CA ARG A 15 3.05 -20.55 6.65
C ARG A 15 3.57 -20.59 5.22
N LYS A 16 3.72 -19.41 4.60
CA LYS A 16 4.44 -19.23 3.34
C LYS A 16 5.24 -17.93 3.42
N GLY A 17 6.55 -18.04 3.34
CA GLY A 17 7.44 -16.91 3.59
C GLY A 17 7.23 -16.37 5.01
N ASN A 18 6.87 -15.10 5.11
CA ASN A 18 6.53 -14.44 6.36
C ASN A 18 5.02 -14.36 6.63
N ASN A 19 4.18 -14.81 5.69
CA ASN A 19 2.74 -14.90 5.93
C ASN A 19 2.42 -16.08 6.83
N VAL A 20 1.53 -15.86 7.81
CA VAL A 20 1.05 -16.89 8.75
C VAL A 20 -0.46 -16.89 8.77
N TRP A 21 -1.09 -18.06 8.65
CA TRP A 21 -2.54 -18.16 8.70
C TRP A 21 -3.00 -19.36 9.52
N CYS A 22 -4.26 -19.35 9.90
CA CYS A 22 -4.96 -20.50 10.47
C CYS A 22 -6.43 -20.50 10.04
N LEU A 23 -7.01 -21.69 10.02
CA LEU A 23 -8.41 -21.90 9.71
C LEU A 23 -9.18 -22.24 10.98
N SER A 24 -10.47 -21.86 11.03
CA SER A 24 -11.35 -22.27 12.12
C SER A 24 -11.45 -23.80 12.21
N PRO A 25 -11.56 -24.37 13.42
CA PRO A 25 -11.86 -25.79 13.59
C PRO A 25 -13.15 -26.19 12.85
N MET A 26 -13.24 -27.43 12.39
CA MET A 26 -14.41 -27.95 11.67
C MET A 26 -14.77 -27.12 10.42
N PHE A 27 -13.75 -26.74 9.64
CA PHE A 27 -13.92 -26.03 8.39
C PHE A 27 -14.81 -26.82 7.43
N ASP A 28 -15.90 -26.21 6.91
CA ASP A 28 -16.86 -26.84 6.01
C ASP A 28 -16.95 -26.05 4.70
N LEU A 29 -16.52 -26.64 3.58
CA LEU A 29 -16.54 -25.99 2.26
C LEU A 29 -17.95 -25.58 1.76
N LYS A 30 -19.01 -26.03 2.43
CA LYS A 30 -20.39 -25.62 2.11
C LYS A 30 -20.79 -24.31 2.79
N LYS A 31 -20.03 -23.85 3.78
CA LYS A 31 -20.30 -22.61 4.49
C LYS A 31 -19.54 -21.45 3.83
N PRO A 32 -20.08 -20.22 3.87
CA PRO A 32 -19.33 -19.03 3.47
C PRO A 32 -18.10 -18.87 4.36
N THR A 33 -17.04 -18.32 3.81
CA THR A 33 -15.76 -18.11 4.52
C THR A 33 -15.47 -16.63 4.65
N ILE A 34 -15.18 -16.20 5.87
CA ILE A 34 -14.74 -14.86 6.21
C ILE A 34 -13.23 -14.89 6.44
N LEU A 35 -12.50 -14.07 5.71
CA LEU A 35 -11.08 -13.80 5.91
C LEU A 35 -10.90 -12.60 6.85
N LEU A 36 -10.15 -12.79 7.93
CA LEU A 36 -9.67 -11.73 8.81
C LEU A 36 -8.19 -11.52 8.50
N ASN A 37 -7.86 -10.43 7.83
CA ASN A 37 -6.50 -10.13 7.40
C ASN A 37 -5.98 -8.82 7.98
N SER A 38 -4.70 -8.79 8.32
CA SER A 38 -3.93 -7.56 8.56
C SER A 38 -2.46 -7.85 8.32
N HIS A 39 -1.64 -6.81 8.06
CA HIS A 39 -0.22 -6.98 7.78
C HIS A 39 0.67 -6.88 9.01
N ILE A 40 1.82 -7.56 8.98
CA ILE A 40 2.80 -7.62 10.07
C ILE A 40 4.09 -6.87 9.78
N ASP A 41 4.29 -6.45 8.55
CA ASP A 41 5.43 -5.60 8.16
C ASP A 41 5.18 -4.14 8.51
N THR A 42 6.21 -3.34 8.42
CA THR A 42 6.18 -1.91 8.77
C THR A 42 7.06 -1.12 7.80
N VAL A 43 6.75 0.16 7.64
CA VAL A 43 7.67 1.11 7.00
C VAL A 43 8.99 1.22 7.77
N LYS A 44 10.01 1.82 7.15
CA LYS A 44 11.24 2.16 7.87
C LYS A 44 11.00 3.35 8.80
N PRO A 45 11.63 3.39 10.00
CA PRO A 45 11.49 4.53 10.89
C PRO A 45 12.05 5.79 10.23
N VAL A 46 11.32 6.89 10.36
CA VAL A 46 11.75 8.22 9.86
C VAL A 46 12.60 8.96 10.89
N ASN A 47 13.38 9.93 10.44
CA ASN A 47 14.07 10.86 11.33
C ASN A 47 13.04 11.67 12.13
N GLY A 48 13.20 11.73 13.44
CA GLY A 48 12.27 12.47 14.31
C GLY A 48 11.55 11.62 15.34
N TRP A 49 11.74 10.30 15.33
CA TRP A 49 11.30 9.46 16.43
C TRP A 49 11.97 9.93 17.74
N ARG A 50 11.13 10.19 18.75
CA ARG A 50 11.61 10.64 20.07
C ARG A 50 11.90 9.47 21.03
N LYS A 51 11.44 8.27 20.68
CA LYS A 51 11.63 7.01 21.40
C LYS A 51 12.24 6.01 20.44
N ASP A 52 12.90 4.97 20.95
CA ASP A 52 13.40 3.90 20.09
C ASP A 52 12.21 3.21 19.40
N PRO A 53 12.13 3.22 18.06
CA PRO A 53 11.02 2.61 17.33
C PRO A 53 10.94 1.08 17.51
N PHE A 54 12.05 0.43 17.82
CA PHE A 54 12.16 -1.03 17.93
C PHE A 54 12.03 -1.57 19.37
N THR A 55 11.92 -0.66 20.35
CA THR A 55 11.71 -1.03 21.74
C THR A 55 10.30 -0.64 22.18
N PRO A 56 9.35 -1.60 22.27
CA PRO A 56 7.98 -1.30 22.64
C PRO A 56 7.92 -0.76 24.06
N ARG A 57 7.15 0.30 24.28
CA ARG A 57 6.99 0.97 25.56
C ARG A 57 5.54 1.34 25.81
N GLU A 58 5.01 0.95 26.94
CA GLU A 58 3.74 1.44 27.44
C GLU A 58 3.96 2.69 28.31
N GLU A 59 3.23 3.78 28.01
CA GLU A 59 3.31 5.02 28.76
C GLU A 59 1.97 5.78 28.66
N ASN A 60 1.39 6.12 29.80
CA ASN A 60 0.11 6.82 29.89
C ASN A 60 -1.04 6.12 29.14
N GLY A 61 -1.10 4.80 29.20
CA GLY A 61 -2.12 3.99 28.51
C GLY A 61 -1.95 3.92 26.99
N LYS A 62 -0.78 4.29 26.47
CA LYS A 62 -0.44 4.20 25.05
C LYS A 62 0.74 3.26 24.85
N LEU A 63 0.66 2.41 23.84
CA LEU A 63 1.75 1.56 23.38
C LEU A 63 2.52 2.28 22.26
N TYR A 64 3.80 2.56 22.51
CA TYR A 64 4.72 3.15 21.54
C TYR A 64 5.61 2.06 20.94
N GLY A 65 5.78 2.09 19.62
CA GLY A 65 6.62 1.19 18.84
C GLY A 65 6.27 1.30 17.37
N LEU A 66 7.24 1.07 16.50
CA LEU A 66 7.00 1.02 15.06
C LEU A 66 6.03 -0.13 14.75
N GLY A 67 4.98 0.15 13.98
CA GLY A 67 3.94 -0.82 13.66
C GLY A 67 2.97 -1.14 14.81
N SER A 68 3.01 -0.44 15.97
CA SER A 68 2.07 -0.69 17.07
C SER A 68 0.62 -0.36 16.70
N ASN A 69 0.40 0.62 15.82
CA ASN A 69 -0.90 1.00 15.30
C ASN A 69 -1.11 0.46 13.88
N ASP A 70 -0.16 0.67 13.00
CA ASP A 70 -0.12 0.27 11.60
C ASP A 70 0.87 -0.90 11.42
N ALA A 71 0.37 -2.18 11.33
CA ALA A 71 -1.01 -2.57 11.61
C ALA A 71 -1.08 -3.57 12.81
N GLY A 72 -0.11 -3.53 13.73
CA GLY A 72 0.00 -4.44 14.87
C GLY A 72 -1.26 -4.49 15.76
N ALA A 73 -1.91 -3.34 15.96
CA ALA A 73 -3.17 -3.27 16.70
C ALA A 73 -4.26 -4.12 16.02
N SER A 74 -4.37 -4.02 14.71
CA SER A 74 -5.33 -4.79 13.91
C SER A 74 -4.98 -6.27 13.86
N VAL A 75 -3.69 -6.62 13.68
CA VAL A 75 -3.19 -8.01 13.75
C VAL A 75 -3.65 -8.69 15.04
N VAL A 76 -3.41 -8.04 16.18
CA VAL A 76 -3.76 -8.61 17.49
C VAL A 76 -5.27 -8.64 17.71
N SER A 77 -5.99 -7.58 17.35
CA SER A 77 -7.45 -7.49 17.55
C SER A 77 -8.18 -8.55 16.72
N LEU A 78 -7.83 -8.70 15.43
CA LEU A 78 -8.44 -9.72 14.57
C LEU A 78 -8.09 -11.13 15.00
N LEU A 79 -6.87 -11.37 15.49
CA LEU A 79 -6.50 -12.66 16.05
C LEU A 79 -7.35 -13.01 17.29
N GLN A 80 -7.54 -12.07 18.20
CA GLN A 80 -8.36 -12.31 19.39
C GLN A 80 -9.82 -12.58 19.04
N VAL A 81 -10.37 -11.83 18.08
CA VAL A 81 -11.73 -12.07 17.55
C VAL A 81 -11.81 -13.47 16.93
N PHE A 82 -10.84 -13.85 16.09
CA PHE A 82 -10.76 -15.19 15.49
C PHE A 82 -10.78 -16.28 16.57
N LEU A 83 -9.85 -16.23 17.54
CA LEU A 83 -9.74 -17.21 18.60
C LEU A 83 -11.01 -17.29 19.44
N GLN A 84 -11.65 -16.17 19.75
CA GLN A 84 -12.90 -16.14 20.51
C GLN A 84 -14.05 -16.77 19.74
N LEU A 85 -14.22 -16.45 18.45
CA LEU A 85 -15.28 -17.00 17.61
C LEU A 85 -15.08 -18.49 17.33
N CYS A 86 -13.84 -18.99 17.28
CA CYS A 86 -13.55 -20.41 17.13
C CYS A 86 -13.95 -21.28 18.34
N ARG A 87 -14.24 -20.66 19.50
CA ARG A 87 -14.71 -21.40 20.72
C ARG A 87 -16.15 -21.88 20.59
N THR A 88 -16.91 -21.35 19.66
CA THR A 88 -18.32 -21.68 19.42
C THR A 88 -18.56 -22.04 17.97
N SER A 89 -19.56 -22.89 17.72
CA SER A 89 -19.95 -23.25 16.33
C SER A 89 -20.53 -22.03 15.62
N GLN A 90 -20.04 -21.78 14.40
CA GLN A 90 -20.49 -20.71 13.54
C GLN A 90 -21.17 -21.25 12.27
N ASN A 91 -22.07 -20.46 11.69
CA ASN A 91 -22.69 -20.75 10.38
C ASN A 91 -21.77 -20.35 9.20
N TYR A 92 -20.54 -19.96 9.47
CA TYR A 92 -19.49 -19.56 8.52
C TYR A 92 -18.14 -20.12 8.96
N ASN A 93 -17.23 -20.20 8.03
CA ASN A 93 -15.82 -20.47 8.31
C ASN A 93 -15.07 -19.17 8.59
N LEU A 94 -13.97 -19.29 9.33
CA LEU A 94 -13.03 -18.19 9.53
C LEU A 94 -11.65 -18.61 9.04
N ILE A 95 -10.97 -17.68 8.40
CA ILE A 95 -9.53 -17.70 8.13
C ILE A 95 -8.95 -16.46 8.80
N TYR A 96 -7.95 -16.64 9.64
CA TYR A 96 -7.08 -15.54 10.08
C TYR A 96 -5.80 -15.58 9.25
N LEU A 97 -5.39 -14.44 8.72
CA LEU A 97 -4.16 -14.29 7.94
C LEU A 97 -3.41 -13.04 8.41
N ALA A 98 -2.22 -13.23 8.94
CA ALA A 98 -1.23 -12.19 9.14
C ALA A 98 -0.32 -12.16 7.90
N SER A 99 -0.54 -11.20 7.01
CA SER A 99 0.21 -11.05 5.77
C SER A 99 1.48 -10.23 5.95
N CYS A 100 2.38 -10.30 4.99
CA CYS A 100 3.59 -9.50 4.93
C CYS A 100 3.66 -8.72 3.61
N GLU A 101 4.64 -7.82 3.49
CA GLU A 101 4.93 -7.04 2.29
C GLU A 101 3.78 -6.13 1.81
N GLU A 102 2.88 -5.71 2.71
CA GLU A 102 1.83 -4.75 2.41
C GLU A 102 2.45 -3.39 2.06
N GLU A 103 3.34 -2.89 2.92
CA GLU A 103 3.98 -1.57 2.86
C GLU A 103 4.86 -1.35 1.61
N VAL A 104 5.14 -2.41 0.88
CA VAL A 104 5.96 -2.38 -0.35
C VAL A 104 5.23 -2.98 -1.56
N SER A 105 3.96 -3.35 -1.41
CA SER A 105 3.18 -4.06 -2.44
C SER A 105 3.94 -5.26 -3.02
N GLY A 106 4.55 -6.05 -2.12
CA GLY A 106 5.49 -7.09 -2.49
C GLY A 106 4.80 -8.37 -2.98
N LYS A 107 5.47 -9.10 -3.86
CA LYS A 107 4.92 -10.33 -4.48
C LYS A 107 4.84 -11.52 -3.54
N GLU A 108 5.60 -11.53 -2.45
CA GLU A 108 5.57 -12.59 -1.43
C GLU A 108 4.53 -12.29 -0.33
N GLY A 109 3.75 -11.20 -0.47
CA GLY A 109 2.67 -10.82 0.41
C GLY A 109 1.41 -11.69 0.24
N ILE A 110 0.25 -11.07 0.46
CA ILE A 110 -1.07 -11.74 0.42
C ILE A 110 -1.35 -12.46 -0.91
N GLU A 111 -0.94 -11.89 -2.04
CA GLU A 111 -1.12 -12.50 -3.37
C GLU A 111 -0.50 -13.90 -3.46
N SER A 112 0.63 -14.11 -2.79
CA SER A 112 1.31 -15.40 -2.80
C SER A 112 0.53 -16.49 -2.05
N VAL A 113 -0.29 -16.12 -1.07
CA VAL A 113 -1.00 -17.04 -0.15
C VAL A 113 -2.41 -17.36 -0.63
N LEU A 114 -3.14 -16.37 -1.15
CA LEU A 114 -4.55 -16.51 -1.54
C LEU A 114 -4.86 -17.73 -2.42
N PRO A 115 -4.05 -18.08 -3.44
CA PRO A 115 -4.32 -19.25 -4.27
C PRO A 115 -4.28 -20.59 -3.52
N GLY A 116 -3.64 -20.65 -2.37
CA GLY A 116 -3.52 -21.84 -1.51
C GLY A 116 -4.57 -21.91 -0.39
N LEU A 117 -5.37 -20.86 -0.22
CA LEU A 117 -6.44 -20.83 0.78
C LEU A 117 -7.78 -21.31 0.20
N PRO A 118 -8.70 -21.80 1.04
CA PRO A 118 -10.07 -22.03 0.62
C PRO A 118 -10.74 -20.75 0.06
N PRO A 119 -11.75 -20.88 -0.82
CA PRO A 119 -12.47 -19.74 -1.37
C PRO A 119 -13.02 -18.81 -0.28
N VAL A 120 -12.73 -17.52 -0.41
CA VAL A 120 -13.17 -16.45 0.52
C VAL A 120 -14.43 -15.81 -0.03
N SER A 121 -15.47 -15.70 0.80
CA SER A 121 -16.74 -15.04 0.45
C SER A 121 -16.73 -13.56 0.83
N PHE A 122 -16.04 -13.20 1.90
CA PHE A 122 -15.94 -11.85 2.44
C PHE A 122 -14.63 -11.67 3.20
N ALA A 123 -14.02 -10.51 3.13
CA ALA A 123 -12.81 -10.19 3.87
C ALA A 123 -13.00 -8.94 4.75
N ILE A 124 -12.44 -9.00 5.94
CA ILE A 124 -12.23 -7.85 6.83
C ILE A 124 -10.74 -7.61 6.88
N VAL A 125 -10.30 -6.46 6.38
CA VAL A 125 -8.90 -6.03 6.41
C VAL A 125 -8.74 -5.02 7.54
N GLY A 126 -7.83 -5.32 8.45
CA GLY A 126 -7.56 -4.50 9.62
C GLY A 126 -6.46 -3.49 9.33
N GLU A 127 -6.86 -2.22 9.30
CA GLU A 127 -6.01 -1.05 9.07
C GLU A 127 -6.36 0.09 10.06
N PRO A 128 -5.50 1.10 10.27
CA PRO A 128 -5.78 2.21 11.15
C PRO A 128 -6.77 3.22 10.54
N THR A 129 -8.04 2.88 10.53
CA THR A 129 -9.15 3.66 9.92
C THR A 129 -9.94 4.46 10.94
N GLU A 130 -9.41 4.73 12.14
CA GLU A 130 -10.13 5.37 13.26
C GLU A 130 -11.45 4.66 13.62
N MET A 131 -11.49 3.31 13.45
CA MET A 131 -12.69 2.48 13.64
C MET A 131 -13.85 2.81 12.66
N GLN A 132 -13.56 3.49 11.56
CA GLN A 132 -14.53 3.71 10.50
C GLN A 132 -14.39 2.63 9.44
N PRO A 133 -15.49 1.96 9.02
CA PRO A 133 -15.41 0.99 7.95
C PRO A 133 -15.16 1.69 6.61
N ALA A 134 -14.01 1.38 5.98
CA ALA A 134 -13.75 1.75 4.60
C ALA A 134 -14.31 0.67 3.68
N ILE A 135 -15.16 1.05 2.73
CA ILE A 135 -15.84 0.13 1.80
C ILE A 135 -15.31 0.23 0.37
N ALA A 136 -14.46 1.21 0.11
CA ALA A 136 -13.77 1.39 -1.16
C ALA A 136 -12.50 2.19 -0.96
N GLU A 137 -11.52 1.97 -1.81
CA GLU A 137 -10.24 2.65 -1.82
C GLU A 137 -9.84 3.04 -3.25
N LYS A 138 -9.10 4.17 -3.37
CA LYS A 138 -8.52 4.58 -4.64
C LYS A 138 -7.36 3.67 -5.00
N GLY A 139 -7.31 3.25 -6.26
CA GLY A 139 -6.14 2.57 -6.80
C GLY A 139 -4.91 3.49 -6.83
N LEU A 140 -3.75 2.88 -6.89
CA LEU A 140 -2.46 3.57 -7.00
C LEU A 140 -1.75 3.22 -8.30
N MET A 141 -1.23 4.24 -8.99
CA MET A 141 -0.23 4.11 -10.03
C MET A 141 0.84 5.17 -9.82
N VAL A 142 2.10 4.76 -9.90
CA VAL A 142 3.25 5.67 -9.80
C VAL A 142 3.96 5.69 -11.15
N LEU A 143 4.21 6.89 -11.68
CA LEU A 143 4.94 7.08 -12.92
C LEU A 143 6.28 7.76 -12.66
N ASP A 144 7.34 7.15 -13.16
CA ASP A 144 8.66 7.76 -13.31
C ASP A 144 8.79 8.36 -14.71
N VAL A 145 8.86 9.68 -14.79
CA VAL A 145 8.98 10.40 -16.07
C VAL A 145 10.38 10.97 -16.20
N THR A 146 10.96 10.82 -17.41
CA THR A 146 12.30 11.33 -17.71
C THR A 146 12.26 12.14 -19.00
N ALA A 147 12.70 13.40 -18.94
CA ALA A 147 13.03 14.20 -20.10
C ALA A 147 14.55 14.24 -20.31
N THR A 148 14.94 14.11 -21.55
CA THR A 148 16.34 14.20 -21.99
C THR A 148 16.58 15.47 -22.81
N GLY A 149 17.69 16.08 -22.58
CA GLY A 149 18.17 17.28 -23.28
C GLY A 149 19.63 17.11 -23.73
N LYS A 150 20.35 18.22 -23.75
CA LYS A 150 21.79 18.28 -24.09
C LYS A 150 22.49 19.21 -23.13
N ALA A 151 23.53 18.75 -22.46
CA ALA A 151 24.35 19.58 -21.63
C ALA A 151 25.08 20.67 -22.44
N GLY A 152 25.26 21.83 -21.82
CA GLY A 152 25.98 22.96 -22.41
C GLY A 152 26.29 24.00 -21.34
N HIS A 153 27.15 24.97 -21.66
CA HIS A 153 27.42 26.07 -20.76
C HIS A 153 26.25 27.05 -20.71
N ALA A 154 25.72 27.36 -19.51
CA ALA A 154 24.52 28.18 -19.35
C ALA A 154 24.58 29.58 -19.99
N ALA A 155 25.81 30.14 -20.21
CA ALA A 155 26.01 31.43 -20.88
C ALA A 155 26.12 31.31 -22.41
N ARG A 156 25.87 30.12 -22.99
CA ARG A 156 25.97 29.86 -24.44
C ARG A 156 24.72 29.14 -24.93
N ASP A 157 24.35 29.38 -26.18
CA ASP A 157 23.18 28.75 -26.83
C ASP A 157 23.55 27.36 -27.43
N GLU A 158 24.21 26.49 -26.64
CA GLU A 158 24.70 25.18 -27.09
C GLU A 158 23.89 24.01 -26.49
N GLY A 159 23.17 24.28 -25.42
CA GLY A 159 22.45 23.28 -24.65
C GLY A 159 20.97 23.12 -25.05
N ASP A 160 20.37 22.01 -24.61
CA ASP A 160 18.94 21.78 -24.69
C ASP A 160 18.44 21.42 -23.27
N ASN A 161 17.73 22.35 -22.63
CA ASN A 161 17.46 22.29 -21.19
C ASN A 161 16.32 21.30 -20.87
N ALA A 162 16.66 20.18 -20.25
CA ALA A 162 15.70 19.17 -19.84
C ALA A 162 14.68 19.69 -18.81
N ILE A 163 15.02 20.70 -17.97
CA ILE A 163 14.05 21.31 -17.05
C ILE A 163 12.94 22.01 -17.84
N TYR A 164 13.28 22.75 -18.88
CA TYR A 164 12.26 23.48 -19.66
C TYR A 164 11.33 22.56 -20.39
N LYS A 165 11.80 21.37 -20.81
CA LYS A 165 10.96 20.36 -21.44
C LYS A 165 9.86 19.85 -20.51
N VAL A 166 10.16 19.57 -19.24
CA VAL A 166 9.17 19.01 -18.31
C VAL A 166 8.17 20.02 -17.76
N LEU A 167 8.39 21.34 -17.92
CA LEU A 167 7.47 22.34 -17.39
C LEU A 167 6.04 22.20 -17.94
N ASN A 168 5.91 21.94 -19.23
CA ASN A 168 4.60 21.71 -19.86
C ASN A 168 3.96 20.42 -19.39
N ASP A 169 4.74 19.34 -19.25
CA ASP A 169 4.25 18.05 -18.78
C ASP A 169 3.76 18.15 -17.33
N ILE A 170 4.54 18.82 -16.45
CA ILE A 170 4.16 19.08 -15.07
C ILE A 170 2.89 19.93 -14.98
N ALA A 171 2.78 20.98 -15.83
CA ALA A 171 1.57 21.80 -15.89
C ALA A 171 0.37 20.97 -16.36
N TRP A 172 0.55 20.09 -17.32
CA TRP A 172 -0.49 19.17 -17.76
C TRP A 172 -0.94 18.26 -16.62
N PHE A 173 -0.04 17.58 -15.89
CA PHE A 173 -0.41 16.73 -14.74
C PHE A 173 -1.14 17.50 -13.66
N ARG A 174 -0.80 18.76 -13.42
CA ARG A 174 -1.50 19.61 -12.44
C ARG A 174 -2.92 19.95 -12.87
N ASP A 175 -3.13 20.24 -14.16
CA ASP A 175 -4.34 20.90 -14.66
C ASP A 175 -5.33 19.94 -15.31
N TYR A 176 -4.86 18.78 -15.84
CA TYR A 176 -5.70 17.79 -16.49
C TYR A 176 -6.69 17.14 -15.53
N ARG A 177 -7.91 16.92 -16.00
CA ARG A 177 -8.98 16.24 -15.25
C ARG A 177 -9.59 15.15 -16.12
N PHE A 178 -9.62 13.92 -15.57
CA PHE A 178 -10.32 12.81 -16.20
C PHE A 178 -11.83 13.02 -16.14
N GLU A 179 -12.55 12.66 -17.21
CA GLU A 179 -14.00 12.91 -17.32
C GLU A 179 -14.85 12.16 -16.32
N LYS A 180 -14.52 10.88 -16.05
CA LYS A 180 -15.34 10.03 -15.18
C LYS A 180 -14.98 10.30 -13.72
N GLU A 181 -15.95 10.82 -13.00
CA GLU A 181 -15.87 11.03 -11.55
C GLU A 181 -16.73 9.99 -10.84
N SER A 182 -16.14 9.26 -9.90
CA SER A 182 -16.84 8.27 -9.10
C SER A 182 -17.73 8.94 -8.05
N PRO A 183 -19.00 8.52 -7.90
CA PRO A 183 -19.84 9.01 -6.81
C PRO A 183 -19.31 8.59 -5.42
N LEU A 184 -18.49 7.52 -5.36
CA LEU A 184 -17.96 6.99 -4.11
C LEU A 184 -16.53 7.48 -3.84
N LEU A 185 -15.64 7.40 -4.83
CA LEU A 185 -14.22 7.72 -4.70
C LEU A 185 -13.84 9.11 -5.23
N GLY A 186 -14.77 9.80 -5.90
CA GLY A 186 -14.51 11.10 -6.52
C GLY A 186 -13.62 11.03 -7.76
N PRO A 187 -12.98 12.14 -8.16
CA PRO A 187 -12.15 12.20 -9.35
C PRO A 187 -10.83 11.45 -9.19
N VAL A 188 -10.24 11.06 -10.33
CA VAL A 188 -8.82 10.68 -10.40
C VAL A 188 -7.96 11.86 -9.98
N LYS A 189 -6.97 11.61 -9.11
CA LYS A 189 -6.00 12.62 -8.68
C LYS A 189 -4.63 12.30 -9.23
N MET A 190 -3.93 13.32 -9.75
CA MET A 190 -2.52 13.24 -10.13
C MET A 190 -1.73 14.30 -9.37
N SER A 191 -0.57 13.93 -8.84
CA SER A 191 0.31 14.84 -8.10
C SER A 191 1.75 14.57 -8.46
N VAL A 192 2.47 15.57 -8.94
CA VAL A 192 3.93 15.49 -9.06
C VAL A 192 4.52 15.63 -7.65
N THR A 193 5.22 14.60 -7.20
CA THR A 193 5.70 14.49 -5.80
C THR A 193 7.21 14.62 -5.66
N VAL A 194 7.96 14.32 -6.72
CA VAL A 194 9.43 14.43 -6.76
C VAL A 194 9.84 15.04 -8.07
N ILE A 195 10.86 15.90 -8.05
CA ILE A 195 11.56 16.41 -9.25
C ILE A 195 13.05 16.53 -8.97
N ASN A 196 13.87 16.05 -9.92
CA ASN A 196 15.33 16.15 -9.84
C ASN A 196 15.93 16.55 -11.19
N ALA A 197 16.81 17.58 -11.18
CA ALA A 197 17.56 18.00 -12.36
C ALA A 197 18.78 18.84 -11.97
N GLY A 198 19.80 18.82 -12.86
CA GLY A 198 20.98 19.65 -12.74
C GLY A 198 21.93 19.28 -11.59
N THR A 199 23.17 19.71 -11.72
CA THR A 199 24.24 19.47 -10.72
C THR A 199 25.07 20.69 -10.42
N GLN A 200 25.13 21.66 -11.37
CA GLN A 200 25.94 22.86 -11.27
C GLN A 200 25.18 24.06 -11.84
N HIS A 201 25.36 25.24 -11.26
CA HIS A 201 24.64 26.46 -11.63
C HIS A 201 24.96 26.97 -13.05
N ASN A 202 26.10 26.62 -13.62
CA ASN A 202 26.60 27.08 -14.92
C ASN A 202 26.49 26.00 -16.04
N VAL A 203 25.79 24.89 -15.78
CA VAL A 203 25.58 23.80 -16.75
C VAL A 203 24.10 23.64 -17.03
N VAL A 204 23.72 23.70 -18.31
CA VAL A 204 22.38 23.33 -18.77
C VAL A 204 22.15 21.84 -18.51
N PRO A 205 21.11 21.44 -17.77
CA PRO A 205 20.87 20.03 -17.47
C PRO A 205 20.37 19.26 -18.70
N ASP A 206 20.99 18.11 -18.94
CA ASP A 206 20.65 17.17 -20.01
C ASP A 206 19.63 16.10 -19.60
N LYS A 207 19.28 16.07 -18.31
CA LYS A 207 18.27 15.15 -17.76
C LYS A 207 17.45 15.84 -16.68
N CYS A 208 16.13 15.65 -16.73
CA CYS A 208 15.22 15.97 -15.65
C CYS A 208 14.31 14.76 -15.42
N THR A 209 14.16 14.35 -14.17
CA THR A 209 13.24 13.27 -13.77
C THR A 209 12.22 13.80 -12.80
N PHE A 210 10.98 13.32 -12.89
CA PHE A 210 9.96 13.59 -11.90
C PHE A 210 9.06 12.37 -11.68
N VAL A 211 8.44 12.30 -10.50
CA VAL A 211 7.55 11.22 -10.11
C VAL A 211 6.13 11.75 -9.98
N VAL A 212 5.16 11.01 -10.49
CA VAL A 212 3.73 11.34 -10.39
C VAL A 212 3.02 10.24 -9.59
N ASP A 213 2.42 10.60 -8.47
CA ASP A 213 1.46 9.77 -7.73
C ASP A 213 0.08 9.96 -8.35
N ILE A 214 -0.55 8.85 -8.79
CA ILE A 214 -1.86 8.85 -9.42
C ILE A 214 -2.80 7.98 -8.61
N ARG A 215 -3.90 8.56 -8.14
CA ARG A 215 -4.96 7.89 -7.40
C ARG A 215 -6.18 7.69 -8.28
N SER A 216 -6.37 6.46 -8.75
CA SER A 216 -7.48 6.09 -9.64
C SER A 216 -8.78 5.87 -8.88
N ASN A 217 -9.89 5.88 -9.60
CA ASN A 217 -11.18 5.41 -9.12
C ASN A 217 -11.60 4.15 -9.89
N GLU A 218 -12.70 3.52 -9.51
CA GLU A 218 -13.18 2.25 -10.07
C GLU A 218 -13.69 2.34 -11.51
N LEU A 219 -13.76 3.56 -12.08
CA LEU A 219 -14.24 3.80 -13.45
C LEU A 219 -13.13 3.76 -14.49
N TYR A 220 -11.86 3.63 -14.05
CA TYR A 220 -10.69 3.55 -14.91
C TYR A 220 -9.76 2.42 -14.47
N SER A 221 -9.28 1.64 -15.41
CA SER A 221 -8.10 0.78 -15.18
C SER A 221 -6.81 1.61 -15.19
N ASN A 222 -5.74 1.08 -14.64
CA ASN A 222 -4.42 1.73 -14.73
C ASN A 222 -3.94 1.83 -16.18
N GLU A 223 -4.30 0.85 -17.02
CA GLU A 223 -4.02 0.82 -18.45
C GLU A 223 -4.72 1.97 -19.19
N ASP A 224 -6.02 2.23 -18.87
CA ASP A 224 -6.77 3.36 -19.47
C ASP A 224 -6.14 4.70 -19.11
N LEU A 225 -5.79 4.88 -17.81
CA LEU A 225 -5.14 6.10 -17.33
C LEU A 225 -3.78 6.30 -18.04
N PHE A 226 -2.97 5.25 -18.11
CA PHE A 226 -1.66 5.31 -18.74
C PHE A 226 -1.75 5.59 -20.25
N ALA A 227 -2.73 4.97 -20.92
CA ALA A 227 -2.96 5.21 -22.35
C ALA A 227 -3.36 6.67 -22.63
N GLU A 228 -4.17 7.28 -21.76
CA GLU A 228 -4.55 8.69 -21.86
C GLU A 228 -3.34 9.61 -21.62
N ILE A 229 -2.59 9.38 -20.54
CA ILE A 229 -1.39 10.14 -20.19
C ILE A 229 -0.38 10.14 -21.36
N ARG A 230 -0.12 8.98 -21.96
CA ARG A 230 0.81 8.84 -23.09
C ARG A 230 0.46 9.61 -24.35
N LYS A 231 -0.74 10.16 -24.47
CA LYS A 231 -1.10 11.04 -25.60
C LYS A 231 -0.58 12.47 -25.43
N HIS A 232 -0.20 12.82 -24.22
CA HIS A 232 0.12 14.20 -23.85
C HIS A 232 1.58 14.43 -23.47
N ILE A 233 2.31 13.35 -23.16
CA ILE A 233 3.73 13.37 -22.77
C ILE A 233 4.58 12.44 -23.65
#